data_49e484a6e88adc5c3abee564dccd6179
#
_entry.id   49e484a6e88adc5c3abee564dccd6179
#
_cell.length_a   1.000
_cell.length_b   1.000
_cell.length_c   1.000
_cell.angle_alpha   90.00
_cell.angle_beta   90.00
_cell.angle_gamma   90.00
#
_symmetry.space_group_name_H-M   'P 1'
#
loop_
_entity.id
_entity.type
_entity.pdbx_description
1 polymer ?
#
loop_
_entity_poly.entity_id
_entity_poly.type
_entity_poly.pdbx_seq_one_letter_code
_entity_poly.pdbx_strand_id
1 'polypeptide(L)'
;MKKIIYLNLFVFFTIFSVFGQDNATKQILPYFTFKKGLGLTAPDSLYQVNIRFRMQSRMTGFKNEDENFAYDGQIRRLRLRFDGFLLNPKFLYGIQLSFAPGDVGETKVGENLNVIRDAFVAYKPTKSLSFIFGQTKLPGNRQRVNSSGALQLTDRTINNARFTIDRDFGFQVHYIKDRKEKFSYSLKGAFSGGEGRNSTQKADDGVSLTGKLELFPLGVFEKDGTYFEGDIVREKKPKLMLSGAFNQNNHARRTNGQLGDFLFEKRTMKSVLLDAMFKYNGWAAMSSYMSRTANDPITYSTDGTKSNYVFTGSGFDYQLSYMTKSKYEFIGRFSTQKAHRDIEQLTPNTKEYSLGLTKYIWDHNVKLQTEFNYDTLNFYNGDTKGNWYIRFQIEVGI
;
A
#
# COMPACT_ATOMS: atom_id res chain seq x y z
N MET A 1 -18.18 -44.68 -3.17
CA MET A 1 -16.85 -44.18 -2.79
C MET A 1 -16.89 -42.67 -2.54
N LYS A 2 -17.66 -42.17 -1.56
CA LYS A 2 -17.82 -40.74 -1.24
C LYS A 2 -17.89 -40.45 0.28
N LYS A 3 -17.20 -41.19 1.12
CA LYS A 3 -17.27 -41.01 2.59
C LYS A 3 -15.92 -40.92 3.33
N ILE A 4 -14.79 -40.66 2.65
CA ILE A 4 -13.45 -40.69 3.31
C ILE A 4 -12.77 -39.29 3.33
N ILE A 5 -13.34 -38.26 2.75
CA ILE A 5 -12.65 -36.95 2.64
C ILE A 5 -12.94 -35.99 3.82
N TYR A 6 -13.94 -36.28 4.68
CA TYR A 6 -14.30 -35.35 5.77
C TYR A 6 -13.60 -35.60 7.10
N LEU A 7 -12.77 -36.65 7.24
CA LEU A 7 -12.13 -36.98 8.52
C LEU A 7 -10.74 -36.35 8.73
N ASN A 8 -10.11 -35.84 7.67
CA ASN A 8 -8.76 -35.28 7.79
C ASN A 8 -8.68 -33.77 8.06
N LEU A 9 -9.78 -33.03 8.05
CA LEU A 9 -9.79 -31.61 8.36
C LEU A 9 -9.99 -31.29 9.85
N PHE A 10 -10.40 -32.27 10.64
CA PHE A 10 -10.67 -32.09 12.07
C PHE A 10 -9.48 -32.41 12.99
N VAL A 11 -8.43 -33.02 12.46
CA VAL A 11 -7.24 -33.43 13.26
C VAL A 11 -6.21 -32.31 13.41
N PHE A 12 -6.33 -31.22 12.65
CA PHE A 12 -5.37 -30.09 12.73
C PHE A 12 -5.67 -29.10 13.88
N PHE A 13 -6.78 -29.27 14.61
CA PHE A 13 -7.19 -28.31 15.64
C PHE A 13 -6.92 -28.78 17.09
N THR A 14 -6.40 -29.99 17.31
CA THR A 14 -6.24 -30.55 18.66
C THR A 14 -4.80 -30.67 19.18
N ILE A 15 -3.82 -30.02 18.53
CA ILE A 15 -2.45 -29.97 19.07
C ILE A 15 -2.13 -28.53 19.52
N PHE A 16 -2.94 -27.96 20.40
CA PHE A 16 -2.53 -26.90 21.29
C PHE A 16 -2.44 -27.39 22.70
N SER A 17 -1.49 -28.31 22.95
CA SER A 17 -1.07 -28.64 24.30
C SER A 17 -0.22 -27.48 24.85
N VAL A 18 -0.76 -26.90 25.88
CA VAL A 18 -0.14 -26.11 26.94
C VAL A 18 1.38 -26.28 27.00
N PHE A 19 2.13 -25.28 26.52
CA PHE A 19 3.53 -25.13 26.90
C PHE A 19 3.60 -24.17 28.08
N GLY A 20 4.24 -24.67 29.14
CA GLY A 20 4.33 -24.07 30.42
C GLY A 20 4.76 -22.60 30.48
N GLN A 21 4.29 -21.98 31.51
CA GLN A 21 4.68 -20.68 31.99
C GLN A 21 6.17 -20.69 32.31
N ASP A 22 6.99 -20.08 31.46
CA ASP A 22 8.29 -19.61 31.90
C ASP A 22 8.05 -18.54 32.98
N ASN A 23 8.68 -18.72 34.13
CA ASN A 23 8.72 -17.78 35.26
C ASN A 23 9.43 -16.46 34.88
N ALA A 24 8.85 -15.69 33.96
CA ALA A 24 9.23 -14.30 33.77
C ALA A 24 8.70 -13.51 34.99
N THR A 25 9.56 -12.80 35.68
CA THR A 25 9.24 -11.89 36.77
C THR A 25 7.97 -11.11 36.41
N LYS A 26 6.86 -11.39 37.14
CA LYS A 26 5.58 -10.71 36.93
C LYS A 26 5.77 -9.22 37.17
N GLN A 27 5.68 -8.42 36.14
CA GLN A 27 5.52 -6.98 36.31
C GLN A 27 4.18 -6.73 37.02
N ILE A 28 4.22 -6.14 38.20
CA ILE A 28 3.02 -5.94 39.06
C ILE A 28 2.11 -4.84 38.52
N LEU A 29 2.63 -3.94 37.67
CA LEU A 29 1.87 -2.83 37.09
C LEU A 29 1.95 -2.82 35.56
N PRO A 30 0.89 -2.38 34.86
CA PRO A 30 0.95 -2.13 33.42
C PRO A 30 2.00 -1.05 33.16
N TYR A 31 2.75 -1.17 32.09
CA TYR A 31 3.71 -0.14 31.71
C TYR A 31 3.33 0.51 30.38
N PHE A 32 3.60 1.82 30.31
CA PHE A 32 3.36 2.64 29.14
C PHE A 32 4.61 2.75 28.28
N THR A 33 4.44 2.78 26.97
CA THR A 33 5.50 3.07 26.02
C THR A 33 5.04 4.13 25.02
N PHE A 34 5.98 4.97 24.57
CA PHE A 34 5.69 6.06 23.64
C PHE A 34 6.48 5.94 22.33
N LYS A 35 7.08 4.78 22.06
CA LYS A 35 7.93 4.58 20.88
C LYS A 35 7.15 4.48 19.56
N LYS A 36 5.96 3.89 19.60
CA LYS A 36 5.10 3.67 18.41
C LYS A 36 3.67 4.12 18.73
N GLY A 37 3.50 5.40 19.07
CA GLY A 37 2.26 5.92 19.61
C GLY A 37 2.15 5.67 21.11
N LEU A 38 0.92 5.70 21.65
CA LEU A 38 0.63 5.36 23.04
C LEU A 38 0.50 3.85 23.17
N GLY A 39 1.45 3.20 23.81
CA GLY A 39 1.46 1.77 24.06
C GLY A 39 1.15 1.44 25.52
N LEU A 40 0.28 0.47 25.75
CA LEU A 40 -0.03 -0.14 27.04
C LEU A 40 0.28 -1.62 26.97
N THR A 41 1.11 -2.12 27.91
CA THR A 41 1.36 -3.55 28.08
C THR A 41 0.80 -4.01 29.43
N ALA A 42 0.06 -5.12 29.43
CA ALA A 42 -0.50 -5.70 30.66
C ALA A 42 0.59 -6.16 31.62
N PRO A 43 0.32 -6.19 32.96
CA PRO A 43 1.29 -6.57 33.97
C PRO A 43 1.88 -7.98 33.76
N ASP A 44 1.07 -8.92 33.31
CA ASP A 44 1.42 -10.29 32.98
C ASP A 44 2.04 -10.45 31.58
N SER A 45 2.15 -9.34 30.83
CA SER A 45 2.62 -9.34 29.45
C SER A 45 1.81 -10.23 28.49
N LEU A 46 0.57 -10.55 28.82
CA LEU A 46 -0.32 -11.35 27.95
C LEU A 46 -0.84 -10.54 26.76
N TYR A 47 -0.92 -9.23 26.86
CA TYR A 47 -1.31 -8.40 25.71
C TYR A 47 -0.63 -7.04 25.71
N GLN A 48 -0.52 -6.48 24.53
CA GLN A 48 -0.10 -5.10 24.29
C GLN A 48 -1.06 -4.44 23.31
N VAL A 49 -1.40 -3.18 23.58
CA VAL A 49 -2.15 -2.31 22.67
C VAL A 49 -1.33 -1.06 22.41
N ASN A 50 -1.06 -0.75 21.15
CA ASN A 50 -0.53 0.54 20.72
C ASN A 50 -1.64 1.30 20.00
N ILE A 51 -1.88 2.55 20.39
CA ILE A 51 -2.83 3.46 19.78
C ILE A 51 -2.04 4.51 19.01
N ARG A 52 -2.34 4.67 17.74
CA ARG A 52 -1.72 5.65 16.86
C ARG A 52 -2.75 6.39 16.06
N PHE A 53 -2.57 7.68 15.89
CA PHE A 53 -3.39 8.46 14.97
C PHE A 53 -2.53 9.15 13.91
N ARG A 54 -3.15 9.57 12.83
CA ARG A 54 -2.53 10.39 11.81
C ARG A 54 -3.56 11.21 11.07
N MET A 55 -3.25 12.50 10.91
CA MET A 55 -4.03 13.47 10.14
C MET A 55 -3.16 14.08 9.06
N GLN A 56 -3.72 14.25 7.87
CA GLN A 56 -3.13 15.02 6.76
C GLN A 56 -4.17 16.03 6.29
N SER A 57 -3.86 17.32 6.45
CA SER A 57 -4.66 18.43 5.93
C SER A 57 -3.96 19.02 4.74
N ARG A 58 -4.69 19.27 3.65
CA ARG A 58 -4.16 19.65 2.36
C ARG A 58 -4.93 20.82 1.78
N MET A 59 -4.20 21.79 1.18
CA MET A 59 -4.72 22.75 0.23
C MET A 59 -4.12 22.48 -1.14
N THR A 60 -4.92 22.60 -2.19
CA THR A 60 -4.50 22.46 -3.59
C THR A 60 -5.04 23.64 -4.39
N GLY A 61 -4.16 24.38 -5.07
CA GLY A 61 -4.53 25.25 -6.17
C GLY A 61 -4.24 24.50 -7.47
N PHE A 62 -5.15 24.50 -8.42
CA PHE A 62 -5.00 23.74 -9.65
C PHE A 62 -5.63 24.48 -10.84
N LYS A 63 -5.11 24.17 -12.02
CA LYS A 63 -5.64 24.64 -13.29
C LYS A 63 -5.55 23.53 -14.33
N ASN A 64 -6.70 23.13 -14.85
CA ASN A 64 -6.81 22.36 -16.07
C ASN A 64 -6.79 23.30 -17.28
N GLU A 65 -6.32 22.83 -18.44
CA GLU A 65 -6.09 23.69 -19.63
C GLU A 65 -7.33 24.49 -20.04
N ASP A 66 -8.49 23.84 -20.03
CA ASP A 66 -9.76 24.45 -20.49
C ASP A 66 -10.56 25.11 -19.35
N GLU A 67 -10.00 25.20 -18.13
CA GLU A 67 -10.72 25.65 -16.94
C GLU A 67 -10.03 26.86 -16.29
N ASN A 68 -10.79 27.61 -15.51
CA ASN A 68 -10.22 28.66 -14.67
C ASN A 68 -9.44 28.05 -13.50
N PHE A 69 -8.50 28.84 -12.94
CA PHE A 69 -7.83 28.45 -11.71
C PHE A 69 -8.85 28.21 -10.58
N ALA A 70 -8.69 27.10 -9.89
CA ALA A 70 -9.52 26.74 -8.74
C ALA A 70 -8.66 26.27 -7.56
N TYR A 71 -9.24 26.24 -6.39
CA TYR A 71 -8.57 25.70 -5.19
C TYR A 71 -9.54 24.88 -4.36
N ASP A 72 -8.99 23.90 -3.64
CA ASP A 72 -9.72 23.13 -2.63
C ASP A 72 -8.92 22.97 -1.33
N GLY A 73 -9.64 22.72 -0.25
CA GLY A 73 -9.08 22.34 1.04
C GLY A 73 -9.74 21.07 1.56
N GLN A 74 -8.94 20.10 1.97
CA GLN A 74 -9.48 18.82 2.40
C GLN A 74 -8.68 18.15 3.51
N ILE A 75 -9.38 17.37 4.33
CA ILE A 75 -8.75 16.35 5.18
C ILE A 75 -8.41 15.16 4.28
N ARG A 76 -7.16 15.10 3.80
CA ARG A 76 -6.73 14.05 2.87
C ARG A 76 -6.70 12.68 3.53
N ARG A 77 -6.30 12.60 4.81
CA ARG A 77 -6.32 11.37 5.62
C ARG A 77 -6.56 11.71 7.08
N LEU A 78 -7.43 10.91 7.70
CA LEU A 78 -7.64 10.89 9.14
C LEU A 78 -7.74 9.42 9.55
N ARG A 79 -6.75 8.93 10.29
CA ARG A 79 -6.62 7.49 10.57
C ARG A 79 -6.35 7.23 12.03
N LEU A 80 -6.98 6.17 12.53
CA LEU A 80 -6.75 5.60 13.84
C LEU A 80 -6.28 4.15 13.66
N ARG A 81 -5.23 3.77 14.40
CA ARG A 81 -4.67 2.43 14.32
C ARG A 81 -4.45 1.86 15.71
N PHE A 82 -4.87 0.62 15.88
CA PHE A 82 -4.59 -0.22 17.02
C PHE A 82 -3.75 -1.39 16.54
N ASP A 83 -2.65 -1.68 17.21
CA ASP A 83 -1.83 -2.86 16.96
C ASP A 83 -1.11 -3.30 18.22
N GLY A 84 -0.70 -4.55 18.25
CA GLY A 84 -0.02 -5.12 19.39
C GLY A 84 0.09 -6.64 19.28
N PHE A 85 0.13 -7.29 20.43
CA PHE A 85 0.12 -8.74 20.52
C PHE A 85 -0.90 -9.23 21.56
N LEU A 86 -1.29 -10.50 21.43
CA LEU A 86 -2.15 -11.23 22.37
C LEU A 86 -1.47 -12.53 22.75
N LEU A 87 -1.60 -12.95 24.01
CA LEU A 87 -1.01 -14.14 24.62
C LEU A 87 0.51 -14.10 24.68
N ASN A 88 1.19 -13.77 23.60
CA ASN A 88 2.63 -13.63 23.51
C ASN A 88 3.03 -12.79 22.29
N PRO A 89 4.28 -12.27 22.22
CA PRO A 89 4.74 -11.42 21.10
C PRO A 89 4.78 -12.09 19.71
N LYS A 90 4.52 -13.40 19.61
CA LYS A 90 4.44 -14.09 18.31
C LYS A 90 3.05 -13.95 17.67
N PHE A 91 1.99 -13.68 18.46
CA PHE A 91 0.63 -13.54 17.97
C PHE A 91 0.22 -12.07 17.93
N LEU A 92 0.31 -11.49 16.76
CA LEU A 92 0.12 -10.06 16.52
C LEU A 92 -1.28 -9.78 15.95
N TYR A 93 -1.76 -8.57 16.17
CA TYR A 93 -2.97 -8.06 15.51
C TYR A 93 -2.76 -6.63 15.02
N GLY A 94 -3.58 -6.24 14.06
CA GLY A 94 -3.61 -4.86 13.57
C GLY A 94 -4.98 -4.48 13.04
N ILE A 95 -5.50 -3.36 13.54
CA ILE A 95 -6.75 -2.73 13.11
C ILE A 95 -6.42 -1.31 12.70
N GLN A 96 -6.83 -0.91 11.49
CA GLN A 96 -6.70 0.47 11.03
C GLN A 96 -8.03 0.98 10.49
N LEU A 97 -8.49 2.10 11.04
CA LEU A 97 -9.69 2.81 10.62
C LEU A 97 -9.32 4.08 9.86
N SER A 98 -10.18 4.54 8.97
CA SER A 98 -10.06 5.81 8.26
C SER A 98 -11.38 6.54 8.27
N PHE A 99 -11.33 7.85 8.49
CA PHE A 99 -12.51 8.72 8.60
C PHE A 99 -12.48 9.85 7.56
N ALA A 100 -11.44 9.93 6.74
CA ALA A 100 -11.37 10.94 5.69
C ALA A 100 -12.29 10.59 4.52
N PRO A 101 -13.05 11.56 3.95
CA PRO A 101 -14.02 11.31 2.88
C PRO A 101 -13.46 10.53 1.70
N GLY A 102 -12.29 10.89 1.19
CA GLY A 102 -11.63 10.19 0.07
C GLY A 102 -11.15 8.76 0.37
N ASP A 103 -11.13 8.30 1.64
CA ASP A 103 -10.82 6.92 2.03
C ASP A 103 -12.12 6.11 2.32
N VAL A 104 -13.16 6.78 2.82
CA VAL A 104 -14.44 6.17 3.22
C VAL A 104 -15.37 6.00 2.02
N GLY A 105 -15.35 6.97 1.10
CA GLY A 105 -16.26 7.03 -0.05
C GLY A 105 -17.65 7.56 0.33
N GLU A 106 -18.51 7.68 -0.67
CA GLU A 106 -19.92 8.02 -0.51
C GLU A 106 -20.75 6.79 -0.17
N THR A 107 -21.82 6.97 0.59
CA THR A 107 -22.77 5.89 0.86
C THR A 107 -23.66 5.70 -0.37
N LYS A 108 -23.50 4.55 -1.03
CA LYS A 108 -24.38 4.12 -2.10
C LYS A 108 -25.33 3.02 -1.60
N VAL A 109 -26.51 2.94 -2.19
CA VAL A 109 -27.48 1.88 -1.85
C VAL A 109 -26.83 0.51 -2.05
N GLY A 110 -26.83 -0.31 -0.99
CA GLY A 110 -26.25 -1.65 -1.00
C GLY A 110 -24.74 -1.72 -0.79
N GLU A 111 -24.05 -0.59 -0.54
CA GLU A 111 -22.62 -0.56 -0.20
C GLU A 111 -22.39 -0.12 1.24
N ASN A 112 -21.39 -0.70 1.88
CA ASN A 112 -20.92 -0.30 3.20
C ASN A 112 -19.83 0.77 3.10
N LEU A 113 -19.79 1.69 4.07
CA LEU A 113 -18.72 2.66 4.19
C LEU A 113 -17.36 1.96 4.39
N ASN A 114 -16.34 2.37 3.64
CA ASN A 114 -15.01 1.79 3.68
C ASN A 114 -14.17 2.27 4.88
N VAL A 115 -14.74 2.27 6.09
CA VAL A 115 -14.08 2.73 7.32
C VAL A 115 -12.91 1.81 7.70
N ILE A 116 -13.08 0.49 7.59
CA ILE A 116 -12.04 -0.48 7.93
C ILE A 116 -11.01 -0.54 6.81
N ARG A 117 -9.77 -0.20 7.11
CA ARG A 117 -8.66 -0.35 6.16
C ARG A 117 -7.90 -1.66 6.35
N ASP A 118 -7.52 -1.95 7.59
CA ASP A 118 -6.81 -3.18 7.94
C ASP A 118 -7.52 -3.80 9.15
N ALA A 119 -7.73 -5.11 9.12
CA ALA A 119 -8.21 -5.94 10.22
C ALA A 119 -7.62 -7.34 10.02
N PHE A 120 -6.54 -7.64 10.74
CA PHE A 120 -5.81 -8.89 10.55
C PHE A 120 -5.17 -9.38 11.84
N VAL A 121 -4.89 -10.68 11.87
CA VAL A 121 -4.02 -11.34 12.84
C VAL A 121 -2.79 -11.88 12.13
N ALA A 122 -1.67 -11.97 12.85
CA ALA A 122 -0.44 -12.53 12.31
C ALA A 122 0.25 -13.40 13.35
N TYR A 123 0.71 -14.58 12.93
CA TYR A 123 1.52 -15.46 13.74
C TYR A 123 2.96 -15.50 13.23
N LYS A 124 3.91 -15.19 14.11
CA LYS A 124 5.36 -15.16 13.83
C LYS A 124 6.07 -16.24 14.63
N PRO A 125 6.11 -17.49 14.17
CA PRO A 125 6.81 -18.56 14.89
C PRO A 125 8.29 -18.25 15.06
N THR A 126 8.89 -17.58 14.09
CA THR A 126 10.29 -17.16 14.11
C THR A 126 10.43 -15.68 13.68
N LYS A 127 11.61 -15.09 13.83
CA LYS A 127 11.90 -13.73 13.32
C LYS A 127 11.80 -13.63 11.79
N SER A 128 11.97 -14.74 11.10
CA SER A 128 12.00 -14.81 9.63
C SER A 128 10.66 -15.13 8.98
N LEU A 129 9.76 -15.83 9.66
CA LEU A 129 8.52 -16.35 9.08
C LEU A 129 7.30 -15.70 9.73
N SER A 130 6.34 -15.29 8.91
CA SER A 130 5.06 -14.72 9.35
C SER A 130 3.92 -15.30 8.52
N PHE A 131 2.87 -15.70 9.21
CA PHE A 131 1.57 -16.06 8.63
C PHE A 131 0.58 -14.97 8.99
N ILE A 132 -0.18 -14.48 8.03
CA ILE A 132 -1.12 -13.38 8.21
C ILE A 132 -2.48 -13.82 7.70
N PHE A 133 -3.53 -13.52 8.44
CA PHE A 133 -4.91 -13.80 8.06
C PHE A 133 -5.78 -12.58 8.33
N GLY A 134 -6.63 -12.22 7.38
CA GLY A 134 -7.55 -11.10 7.46
C GLY A 134 -7.35 -10.09 6.34
N GLN A 135 -7.94 -8.91 6.51
CA GLN A 135 -7.87 -7.83 5.52
C GLN A 135 -6.65 -6.95 5.78
N THR A 136 -5.71 -6.94 4.84
CA THR A 136 -4.55 -6.05 4.88
C THR A 136 -3.96 -5.86 3.48
N LYS A 137 -2.89 -5.06 3.38
CA LYS A 137 -2.19 -4.83 2.10
C LYS A 137 -1.62 -6.12 1.54
N LEU A 138 -1.88 -6.35 0.26
CA LEU A 138 -1.21 -7.40 -0.50
C LEU A 138 0.26 -7.02 -0.78
N PRO A 139 1.16 -7.98 -0.98
CA PRO A 139 2.56 -7.73 -1.28
C PRO A 139 2.78 -7.23 -2.72
N GLY A 140 2.28 -6.06 -3.04
CA GLY A 140 2.38 -5.39 -4.33
C GLY A 140 3.58 -4.46 -4.46
N ASN A 141 3.40 -3.40 -5.29
CA ASN A 141 4.42 -2.38 -5.50
C ASN A 141 4.80 -1.68 -4.20
N ARG A 142 6.06 -1.25 -4.14
CA ARG A 142 6.65 -0.69 -2.94
C ARG A 142 5.89 0.52 -2.41
N GLN A 143 5.57 1.47 -3.27
CA GLN A 143 4.91 2.70 -2.86
C GLN A 143 3.52 2.45 -2.23
N ARG A 144 2.83 1.36 -2.62
CA ARG A 144 1.56 0.98 -1.99
C ARG A 144 1.76 0.27 -0.66
N VAL A 145 2.74 -0.63 -0.57
CA VAL A 145 3.07 -1.35 0.67
C VAL A 145 3.50 -0.38 1.76
N ASN A 146 4.27 0.66 1.41
CA ASN A 146 4.65 1.71 2.35
C ASN A 146 3.43 2.44 2.94
N SER A 147 3.60 2.93 4.16
CA SER A 147 2.63 3.85 4.75
C SER A 147 2.53 5.12 3.90
N SER A 148 1.31 5.69 3.78
CA SER A 148 1.18 7.02 3.16
C SER A 148 1.79 8.15 3.99
N GLY A 149 2.11 7.91 5.28
CA GLY A 149 2.92 8.82 6.08
C GLY A 149 4.42 8.75 5.76
N ALA A 150 4.86 7.73 5.02
CA ALA A 150 6.25 7.56 4.62
C ALA A 150 6.56 8.12 3.22
N LEU A 151 5.58 8.77 2.57
CA LEU A 151 5.75 9.40 1.26
C LEU A 151 6.57 10.69 1.37
N GLN A 152 7.38 10.95 0.37
CA GLN A 152 8.15 12.19 0.21
C GLN A 152 7.29 13.32 -0.34
N LEU A 153 6.47 13.05 -1.36
CA LEU A 153 5.50 13.96 -1.94
C LEU A 153 4.12 13.79 -1.29
N THR A 154 3.19 14.69 -1.59
CA THR A 154 1.87 14.73 -0.97
C THR A 154 1.01 13.51 -1.31
N ASP A 155 1.28 12.88 -2.47
CA ASP A 155 0.59 11.66 -2.89
C ASP A 155 1.51 10.71 -3.68
N ARG A 156 1.00 9.52 -3.97
CA ARG A 156 1.65 8.50 -4.77
C ARG A 156 1.62 8.87 -6.26
N THR A 157 2.41 8.14 -7.07
CA THR A 157 2.48 8.31 -8.51
C THR A 157 1.16 8.02 -9.22
N ILE A 158 0.99 8.54 -10.43
CA ILE A 158 -0.14 8.22 -11.31
C ILE A 158 -0.22 6.69 -11.59
N ASN A 159 0.92 6.03 -11.71
CA ASN A 159 0.98 4.59 -11.95
C ASN A 159 0.50 3.79 -10.74
N ASN A 160 0.83 4.24 -9.52
CA ASN A 160 0.27 3.62 -8.33
C ASN A 160 -1.27 3.76 -8.28
N ALA A 161 -1.86 4.84 -8.80
CA ALA A 161 -3.30 4.99 -8.84
C ALA A 161 -3.98 3.97 -9.76
N ARG A 162 -3.33 3.59 -10.86
CA ARG A 162 -3.89 2.73 -11.91
C ARG A 162 -3.53 1.25 -11.77
N PHE A 163 -2.25 0.93 -11.51
CA PHE A 163 -1.73 -0.44 -11.59
C PHE A 163 -1.55 -1.13 -10.26
N THR A 164 -1.65 -0.41 -9.14
CA THR A 164 -1.42 -1.01 -7.83
C THR A 164 -2.39 -2.16 -7.56
N ILE A 165 -1.92 -3.12 -6.76
CA ILE A 165 -2.78 -4.04 -6.01
C ILE A 165 -2.90 -3.50 -4.58
N ASP A 166 -4.11 -3.51 -4.03
CA ASP A 166 -4.34 -2.89 -2.71
C ASP A 166 -4.55 -3.95 -1.62
N ARG A 167 -5.38 -3.63 -0.70
CA ARG A 167 -5.81 -4.46 0.43
C ARG A 167 -6.87 -5.44 -0.02
N ASP A 168 -6.80 -6.60 0.58
CA ASP A 168 -7.79 -7.65 0.36
C ASP A 168 -7.89 -8.55 1.59
N PHE A 169 -8.93 -9.32 1.69
CA PHE A 169 -9.10 -10.33 2.73
C PHE A 169 -8.53 -11.67 2.26
N GLY A 170 -7.67 -12.28 3.07
CA GLY A 170 -7.08 -13.57 2.73
C GLY A 170 -5.94 -14.00 3.64
N PHE A 171 -5.15 -14.95 3.13
CA PHE A 171 -3.96 -15.48 3.76
C PHE A 171 -2.70 -14.93 3.10
N GLN A 172 -1.68 -14.64 3.91
CA GLN A 172 -0.36 -14.29 3.40
C GLN A 172 0.72 -15.03 4.19
N VAL A 173 1.80 -15.38 3.50
CA VAL A 173 3.01 -15.94 4.09
C VAL A 173 4.18 -15.06 3.69
N HIS A 174 4.93 -14.57 4.68
CA HIS A 174 6.11 -13.75 4.47
C HIS A 174 7.32 -14.43 5.09
N TYR A 175 8.37 -14.57 4.30
CA TYR A 175 9.67 -15.04 4.75
C TYR A 175 10.72 -13.96 4.46
N ILE A 176 11.57 -13.66 5.44
CA ILE A 176 12.70 -12.74 5.30
C ILE A 176 13.97 -13.40 5.83
N LYS A 177 15.03 -13.36 5.03
CA LYS A 177 16.38 -13.70 5.48
C LYS A 177 17.18 -12.41 5.58
N ASP A 178 17.15 -11.81 6.78
CA ASP A 178 17.92 -10.62 7.11
C ASP A 178 19.30 -11.04 7.63
N ARG A 179 20.34 -10.62 6.92
CA ARG A 179 21.76 -10.81 7.30
C ARG A 179 22.45 -9.48 7.58
N LYS A 180 21.67 -8.44 7.93
CA LYS A 180 22.11 -7.06 8.19
C LYS A 180 22.84 -6.45 7.00
N GLU A 181 24.16 -6.37 7.03
CA GLU A 181 25.01 -5.73 6.00
C GLU A 181 25.37 -6.67 4.83
N LYS A 182 24.89 -7.92 4.84
CA LYS A 182 25.14 -8.90 3.78
C LYS A 182 23.91 -9.09 2.93
N PHE A 183 24.09 -9.74 1.77
CA PHE A 183 22.98 -10.09 0.91
C PHE A 183 21.81 -10.69 1.70
N SER A 184 20.65 -10.07 1.58
CA SER A 184 19.41 -10.43 2.26
C SER A 184 18.28 -10.51 1.24
N TYR A 185 17.22 -11.24 1.55
CA TYR A 185 16.07 -11.36 0.65
C TYR A 185 14.76 -11.60 1.44
N SER A 186 13.64 -11.30 0.77
CA SER A 186 12.30 -11.56 1.29
C SER A 186 11.43 -12.18 0.20
N LEU A 187 10.70 -13.23 0.58
CA LEU A 187 9.67 -13.88 -0.23
C LEU A 187 8.31 -13.66 0.42
N LYS A 188 7.32 -13.27 -0.36
CA LYS A 188 5.96 -13.05 0.13
C LYS A 188 4.97 -13.67 -0.84
N GLY A 189 3.99 -14.40 -0.31
CA GLY A 189 2.87 -14.96 -1.05
C GLY A 189 1.56 -14.53 -0.41
N ALA A 190 0.52 -14.35 -1.23
CA ALA A 190 -0.83 -14.10 -0.76
C ALA A 190 -1.86 -14.84 -1.61
N PHE A 191 -2.88 -15.38 -0.94
CA PHE A 191 -4.11 -15.92 -1.50
C PHE A 191 -5.27 -15.13 -0.91
N SER A 192 -6.07 -14.47 -1.74
CA SER A 192 -7.11 -13.55 -1.29
C SER A 192 -8.33 -13.55 -2.21
N GLY A 193 -9.42 -12.92 -1.78
CA GLY A 193 -10.70 -12.92 -2.50
C GLY A 193 -10.71 -12.15 -3.83
N GLY A 194 -9.80 -11.19 -4.02
CA GLY A 194 -9.73 -10.41 -5.27
C GLY A 194 -10.61 -9.16 -5.31
N GLU A 195 -11.55 -9.01 -4.36
CA GLU A 195 -12.62 -8.01 -4.36
C GLU A 195 -12.28 -6.70 -3.63
N GLY A 196 -11.16 -6.71 -2.90
CA GLY A 196 -10.74 -5.53 -2.14
C GLY A 196 -11.35 -5.44 -0.74
N ARG A 197 -11.29 -4.23 -0.17
CA ARG A 197 -11.70 -3.98 1.21
C ARG A 197 -13.19 -4.07 1.41
N ASN A 198 -13.57 -4.65 2.58
CA ASN A 198 -14.93 -4.67 3.08
C ASN A 198 -15.94 -5.27 2.09
N SER A 199 -15.49 -6.20 1.26
CA SER A 199 -16.37 -6.89 0.33
C SER A 199 -17.40 -7.71 1.11
N THR A 200 -18.67 -7.51 0.78
CA THR A 200 -19.82 -8.23 1.36
C THR A 200 -20.47 -9.13 0.32
N GLN A 201 -19.87 -9.26 -0.87
CA GLN A 201 -20.39 -10.12 -1.91
C GLN A 201 -20.39 -11.58 -1.45
N LYS A 202 -21.51 -12.26 -1.70
CA LYS A 202 -21.61 -13.71 -1.45
C LYS A 202 -20.64 -14.46 -2.36
N ALA A 203 -20.36 -15.71 -1.98
CA ALA A 203 -19.41 -16.60 -2.62
C ALA A 203 -19.25 -16.33 -4.13
N ASP A 204 -18.05 -15.94 -4.48
CA ASP A 204 -17.61 -15.71 -5.84
C ASP A 204 -16.63 -16.82 -6.21
N ASP A 205 -16.53 -17.12 -7.46
CA ASP A 205 -15.52 -18.02 -8.03
C ASP A 205 -14.18 -17.30 -8.29
N GLY A 206 -14.08 -16.01 -7.92
CA GLY A 206 -12.90 -15.19 -8.05
C GLY A 206 -11.89 -15.44 -6.92
N VAL A 207 -10.61 -15.46 -7.29
CA VAL A 207 -9.49 -15.51 -6.35
C VAL A 207 -8.32 -14.69 -6.87
N SER A 208 -7.55 -14.11 -5.95
CA SER A 208 -6.34 -13.36 -6.28
C SER A 208 -5.12 -14.04 -5.69
N LEU A 209 -4.14 -14.31 -6.54
CA LEU A 209 -2.84 -14.86 -6.16
C LEU A 209 -1.77 -13.79 -6.35
N THR A 210 -0.96 -13.58 -5.33
CA THR A 210 0.15 -12.61 -5.36
C THR A 210 1.43 -13.27 -4.90
N GLY A 211 2.51 -13.09 -5.67
CA GLY A 211 3.87 -13.47 -5.28
C GLY A 211 4.79 -12.27 -5.36
N LYS A 212 5.73 -12.11 -4.41
CA LYS A 212 6.73 -11.05 -4.39
C LYS A 212 8.08 -11.55 -3.92
N LEU A 213 9.13 -11.15 -4.64
CA LEU A 213 10.52 -11.28 -4.24
C LEU A 213 11.11 -9.89 -4.00
N GLU A 214 11.84 -9.73 -2.89
CA GLU A 214 12.65 -8.53 -2.60
C GLU A 214 14.09 -8.98 -2.34
N LEU A 215 15.03 -8.34 -3.01
CA LEU A 215 16.48 -8.57 -2.90
C LEU A 215 17.14 -7.34 -2.30
N PHE A 216 18.05 -7.55 -1.37
CA PHE A 216 18.85 -6.52 -0.73
C PHE A 216 20.36 -6.86 -0.92
N PRO A 217 20.94 -6.56 -2.09
CA PRO A 217 22.31 -6.96 -2.42
C PRO A 217 23.35 -6.44 -1.42
N LEU A 218 23.13 -5.22 -0.90
CA LEU A 218 24.02 -4.53 0.02
C LEU A 218 23.51 -4.57 1.49
N GLY A 219 22.67 -5.58 1.80
CA GLY A 219 22.01 -5.70 3.09
C GLY A 219 20.77 -4.81 3.23
N VAL A 220 20.00 -5.04 4.28
CA VAL A 220 18.77 -4.29 4.56
C VAL A 220 19.08 -2.85 4.99
N PHE A 221 18.11 -1.95 4.80
CA PHE A 221 18.21 -0.55 5.23
C PHE A 221 18.12 -0.45 6.76
N GLU A 222 18.83 0.52 7.33
CA GLU A 222 18.81 0.78 8.76
C GLU A 222 17.45 1.36 9.22
N LYS A 223 17.11 1.15 10.48
CA LYS A 223 15.93 1.72 11.17
C LYS A 223 14.62 1.67 10.34
N ASP A 224 14.32 0.50 9.80
CA ASP A 224 13.13 0.29 8.96
C ASP A 224 13.10 1.12 7.67
N GLY A 225 14.25 1.65 7.23
CA GLY A 225 14.40 2.46 6.00
C GLY A 225 13.87 1.80 4.73
N THR A 226 13.71 0.49 4.77
CA THR A 226 13.00 -0.28 3.73
C THR A 226 11.57 0.23 3.51
N TYR A 227 10.90 0.75 4.51
CA TYR A 227 9.48 1.16 4.46
C TYR A 227 9.26 2.67 4.31
N PHE A 228 10.33 3.44 4.08
CA PHE A 228 10.29 4.87 3.81
C PHE A 228 10.83 5.16 2.41
N GLU A 229 10.35 6.26 1.79
CA GLU A 229 10.84 6.65 0.47
C GLU A 229 12.17 7.38 0.56
N GLY A 230 12.24 8.44 1.36
CA GLY A 230 13.44 9.25 1.55
C GLY A 230 14.50 8.60 2.45
N ASP A 231 15.72 9.17 2.41
CA ASP A 231 16.83 8.74 3.26
C ASP A 231 16.96 9.62 4.52
N ILE A 232 15.90 9.62 5.36
CA ILE A 232 15.87 10.39 6.61
C ILE A 232 16.92 9.92 7.63
N VAL A 233 17.30 8.65 7.56
CA VAL A 233 18.31 8.03 8.42
C VAL A 233 19.72 8.43 8.00
N ARG A 234 19.89 8.83 6.72
CA ARG A 234 21.17 9.12 6.07
C ARG A 234 22.09 7.91 6.13
N GLU A 235 21.70 6.86 5.41
CA GLU A 235 22.44 5.59 5.30
C GLU A 235 23.94 5.84 5.10
N LYS A 236 24.76 5.35 6.03
CA LYS A 236 26.21 5.57 6.00
C LYS A 236 26.92 4.75 4.92
N LYS A 237 26.29 3.66 4.48
CA LYS A 237 26.75 2.80 3.39
C LYS A 237 25.67 2.75 2.31
N PRO A 238 26.04 2.62 1.03
CA PRO A 238 25.05 2.44 -0.03
C PRO A 238 24.13 1.25 0.28
N LYS A 239 22.84 1.43 0.09
CA LYS A 239 21.81 0.40 0.23
C LYS A 239 20.98 0.33 -1.04
N LEU A 240 20.71 -0.89 -1.48
CA LEU A 240 19.92 -1.16 -2.69
C LEU A 240 18.86 -2.22 -2.40
N MET A 241 17.65 -1.98 -2.84
CA MET A 241 16.58 -2.96 -2.90
C MET A 241 16.11 -3.08 -4.35
N LEU A 242 15.96 -4.31 -4.81
CA LEU A 242 15.30 -4.66 -6.07
C LEU A 242 14.11 -5.54 -5.73
N SER A 243 12.95 -5.31 -6.32
CA SER A 243 11.81 -6.19 -6.09
C SER A 243 10.98 -6.42 -7.34
N GLY A 244 10.37 -7.61 -7.41
CA GLY A 244 9.38 -7.96 -8.40
C GLY A 244 8.19 -8.61 -7.75
N ALA A 245 6.97 -8.19 -8.15
CA ALA A 245 5.73 -8.82 -7.75
C ALA A 245 4.89 -9.17 -8.98
N PHE A 246 4.22 -10.29 -8.89
CA PHE A 246 3.23 -10.76 -9.85
C PHE A 246 1.90 -10.97 -9.13
N ASN A 247 0.82 -10.53 -9.75
CA ASN A 247 -0.53 -10.78 -9.26
C ASN A 247 -1.40 -11.28 -10.40
N GLN A 248 -2.19 -12.31 -10.14
CA GLN A 248 -3.28 -12.75 -10.98
C GLN A 248 -4.57 -12.69 -10.16
N ASN A 249 -5.51 -11.86 -10.61
CA ASN A 249 -6.84 -11.71 -10.02
C ASN A 249 -7.87 -12.29 -11.00
N ASN A 250 -8.35 -13.49 -10.69
CA ASN A 250 -9.33 -14.19 -11.52
C ASN A 250 -10.73 -13.67 -11.20
N HIS A 251 -11.54 -13.46 -12.24
CA HIS A 251 -12.93 -13.01 -12.14
C HIS A 251 -13.11 -11.73 -11.32
N ALA A 252 -12.16 -10.80 -11.42
CA ALA A 252 -12.25 -9.51 -10.74
C ALA A 252 -13.47 -8.72 -11.24
N ARG A 253 -14.16 -8.08 -10.30
CA ARG A 253 -15.38 -7.29 -10.55
C ARG A 253 -15.15 -5.79 -10.67
N ARG A 254 -13.93 -5.30 -10.35
CA ARG A 254 -13.62 -3.87 -10.35
C ARG A 254 -12.56 -3.54 -11.39
N THR A 255 -12.63 -2.33 -11.91
CA THR A 255 -11.72 -1.82 -12.98
C THR A 255 -10.24 -1.92 -12.65
N ASN A 256 -9.87 -1.87 -11.38
CA ASN A 256 -8.48 -1.97 -10.91
C ASN A 256 -8.25 -3.18 -9.97
N GLY A 257 -9.03 -4.25 -10.09
CA GLY A 257 -8.97 -5.44 -9.24
C GLY A 257 -9.59 -5.16 -7.86
N GLN A 258 -8.80 -4.77 -6.86
CA GLN A 258 -9.28 -4.46 -5.50
C GLN A 258 -9.84 -3.03 -5.37
N LEU A 259 -9.79 -2.22 -6.39
CA LEU A 259 -10.17 -0.80 -6.40
C LEU A 259 -10.94 -0.44 -7.68
N GLY A 260 -11.51 0.76 -7.68
CA GLY A 260 -12.22 1.32 -8.82
C GLY A 260 -13.69 0.94 -8.84
N ASP A 261 -14.36 1.30 -9.94
CA ASP A 261 -15.78 1.05 -10.14
C ASP A 261 -16.06 -0.40 -10.54
N PHE A 262 -17.30 -0.84 -10.38
CA PHE A 262 -17.69 -2.17 -10.81
C PHE A 262 -17.69 -2.28 -12.34
N LEU A 263 -17.20 -3.40 -12.84
CA LEU A 263 -17.31 -3.83 -14.21
C LEU A 263 -18.72 -4.43 -14.44
N PHE A 264 -19.21 -4.37 -15.65
CA PHE A 264 -20.46 -5.04 -16.04
C PHE A 264 -20.30 -6.56 -16.14
N GLU A 265 -19.07 -7.01 -16.44
CA GLU A 265 -18.70 -8.42 -16.49
C GLU A 265 -17.36 -8.65 -15.79
N LYS A 266 -17.16 -9.81 -15.19
CA LYS A 266 -15.91 -10.19 -14.54
C LYS A 266 -14.77 -10.31 -15.54
N ARG A 267 -13.56 -9.93 -15.12
CA ARG A 267 -12.34 -10.04 -15.93
C ARG A 267 -11.20 -10.64 -15.13
N THR A 268 -10.40 -11.49 -15.79
CA THR A 268 -9.13 -11.95 -15.21
C THR A 268 -8.04 -10.94 -15.55
N MET A 269 -7.36 -10.45 -14.50
CA MET A 269 -6.30 -9.44 -14.59
C MET A 269 -4.97 -10.04 -14.18
N LYS A 270 -3.92 -9.73 -14.94
CA LYS A 270 -2.53 -10.06 -14.55
C LYS A 270 -1.74 -8.77 -14.42
N SER A 271 -0.97 -8.64 -13.35
CA SER A 271 -0.15 -7.45 -13.08
C SER A 271 1.29 -7.83 -12.78
N VAL A 272 2.24 -7.09 -13.35
CA VAL A 272 3.66 -7.18 -13.04
C VAL A 272 4.09 -5.84 -12.46
N LEU A 273 4.77 -5.89 -11.31
CA LEU A 273 5.18 -4.71 -10.54
C LEU A 273 6.65 -4.88 -10.18
N LEU A 274 7.51 -4.03 -10.73
CA LEU A 274 8.94 -4.03 -10.47
C LEU A 274 9.33 -2.74 -9.77
N ASP A 275 10.16 -2.81 -8.74
CA ASP A 275 10.64 -1.64 -8.01
C ASP A 275 12.15 -1.74 -7.76
N ALA A 276 12.84 -0.60 -7.81
CA ALA A 276 14.19 -0.42 -7.34
C ALA A 276 14.25 0.76 -6.37
N MET A 277 15.06 0.66 -5.31
CA MET A 277 15.31 1.75 -4.38
C MET A 277 16.75 1.75 -3.93
N PHE A 278 17.39 2.90 -4.06
CA PHE A 278 18.76 3.15 -3.61
C PHE A 278 18.77 4.27 -2.56
N LYS A 279 19.59 4.13 -1.51
CA LYS A 279 19.82 5.18 -0.52
C LYS A 279 21.28 5.25 -0.11
N TYR A 280 21.77 6.48 0.04
CA TYR A 280 23.12 6.75 0.53
C TYR A 280 23.29 8.21 0.94
N ASN A 281 23.72 8.47 2.16
CA ASN A 281 24.11 9.78 2.69
C ASN A 281 23.13 10.94 2.41
N GLY A 282 21.84 10.65 2.52
CA GLY A 282 20.75 11.59 2.27
C GLY A 282 20.19 11.56 0.85
N TRP A 283 20.85 10.91 -0.10
CA TRP A 283 20.29 10.65 -1.42
C TRP A 283 19.35 9.44 -1.36
N ALA A 284 18.20 9.58 -2.00
CA ALA A 284 17.30 8.46 -2.26
C ALA A 284 16.84 8.50 -3.71
N ALA A 285 16.96 7.36 -4.40
CA ALA A 285 16.46 7.18 -5.75
C ALA A 285 15.50 6.01 -5.78
N MET A 286 14.38 6.16 -6.46
CA MET A 286 13.39 5.10 -6.68
C MET A 286 13.01 5.04 -8.14
N SER A 287 12.78 3.82 -8.64
CA SER A 287 12.20 3.57 -9.94
C SER A 287 11.20 2.44 -9.84
N SER A 288 10.09 2.55 -10.57
CA SER A 288 9.07 1.51 -10.64
C SER A 288 8.64 1.29 -12.09
N TYR A 289 8.40 0.04 -12.45
CA TYR A 289 7.66 -0.36 -13.64
C TYR A 289 6.42 -1.12 -13.21
N MET A 290 5.28 -0.74 -13.73
CA MET A 290 4.02 -1.40 -13.46
C MET A 290 3.28 -1.67 -14.76
N SER A 291 2.68 -2.86 -14.88
CA SER A 291 1.83 -3.21 -16.02
C SER A 291 0.65 -4.06 -15.59
N ARG A 292 -0.42 -3.95 -16.35
CA ARG A 292 -1.61 -4.79 -16.22
C ARG A 292 -2.11 -5.20 -17.58
N THR A 293 -2.52 -6.46 -17.69
CA THR A 293 -3.19 -7.05 -18.85
C THR A 293 -4.50 -7.68 -18.42
N ALA A 294 -5.48 -7.66 -19.31
CA ALA A 294 -6.72 -8.41 -19.22
C ALA A 294 -7.16 -8.74 -20.63
N ASN A 295 -7.78 -9.90 -20.83
CA ASN A 295 -8.44 -10.21 -22.09
C ASN A 295 -9.78 -9.44 -22.11
N ASP A 296 -10.14 -8.89 -23.27
CA ASP A 296 -11.39 -8.13 -23.49
C ASP A 296 -11.62 -7.10 -22.38
N PRO A 297 -10.73 -6.09 -22.22
CA PRO A 297 -10.74 -5.21 -21.06
C PRO A 297 -11.99 -4.34 -20.95
N ILE A 298 -12.75 -4.12 -22.04
CA ILE A 298 -13.98 -3.33 -22.06
C ILE A 298 -15.16 -4.22 -21.73
N THR A 299 -16.07 -3.73 -20.90
CA THR A 299 -17.30 -4.40 -20.50
C THR A 299 -18.50 -3.48 -20.76
N TYR A 300 -19.65 -4.05 -21.09
CA TYR A 300 -20.85 -3.30 -21.44
C TYR A 300 -22.02 -3.67 -20.54
N SER A 301 -22.90 -2.70 -20.26
CA SER A 301 -24.19 -2.97 -19.64
C SER A 301 -25.03 -3.86 -20.51
N THR A 302 -26.02 -4.54 -19.92
CA THR A 302 -26.92 -5.50 -20.65
C THR A 302 -27.63 -4.86 -21.84
N ASP A 303 -27.91 -3.57 -21.75
CA ASP A 303 -28.56 -2.79 -22.83
C ASP A 303 -27.53 -2.17 -23.81
N GLY A 304 -26.23 -2.38 -23.59
CA GLY A 304 -25.16 -1.85 -24.43
C GLY A 304 -24.97 -0.33 -24.36
N THR A 305 -25.73 0.39 -23.52
CA THR A 305 -25.71 1.87 -23.48
C THR A 305 -24.53 2.43 -22.67
N LYS A 306 -23.97 1.65 -21.74
CA LYS A 306 -22.87 2.05 -20.86
C LYS A 306 -21.70 1.09 -21.01
N SER A 307 -20.50 1.60 -20.90
CA SER A 307 -19.28 0.80 -20.86
C SER A 307 -18.43 1.16 -19.65
N ASN A 308 -17.67 0.19 -19.17
CA ASN A 308 -16.59 0.37 -18.21
C ASN A 308 -15.44 -0.57 -18.58
N TYR A 309 -14.21 -0.27 -18.16
CA TYR A 309 -13.04 -1.02 -18.62
C TYR A 309 -11.99 -1.23 -17.56
N VAL A 310 -11.23 -2.31 -17.69
CA VAL A 310 -10.01 -2.54 -16.96
C VAL A 310 -8.92 -1.66 -17.56
N PHE A 311 -8.26 -0.83 -16.74
CA PHE A 311 -7.11 -0.09 -17.22
C PHE A 311 -5.94 -1.05 -17.49
N THR A 312 -5.74 -1.41 -18.75
CA THR A 312 -4.61 -2.20 -19.24
C THR A 312 -3.53 -1.29 -19.80
N GLY A 313 -2.26 -1.71 -19.72
CA GLY A 313 -1.13 -0.93 -20.20
C GLY A 313 0.06 -1.00 -19.25
N SER A 314 0.90 0.03 -19.29
CA SER A 314 2.11 0.09 -18.47
C SER A 314 2.49 1.51 -18.08
N GLY A 315 3.35 1.62 -17.06
CA GLY A 315 3.89 2.89 -16.64
C GLY A 315 5.22 2.77 -15.95
N PHE A 316 5.99 3.86 -15.99
CA PHE A 316 7.28 4.01 -15.33
C PHE A 316 7.26 5.21 -14.41
N ASP A 317 7.86 5.07 -13.24
CA ASP A 317 8.10 6.14 -12.28
C ASP A 317 9.59 6.23 -11.98
N TYR A 318 10.10 7.46 -11.94
CA TYR A 318 11.45 7.80 -11.49
C TYR A 318 11.35 8.91 -10.46
N GLN A 319 11.96 8.72 -9.30
CA GLN A 319 11.98 9.69 -8.22
C GLN A 319 13.37 9.78 -7.64
N LEU A 320 13.89 10.99 -7.53
CA LEU A 320 15.18 11.29 -6.93
C LEU A 320 14.98 12.34 -5.86
N SER A 321 15.67 12.19 -4.73
CA SER A 321 15.63 13.17 -3.66
C SER A 321 16.97 13.31 -2.96
N TYR A 322 17.12 14.46 -2.31
CA TYR A 322 18.23 14.74 -1.40
C TYR A 322 17.73 15.32 -0.09
N MET A 323 18.06 14.66 1.00
CA MET A 323 17.79 15.05 2.37
C MET A 323 18.98 15.80 2.97
N THR A 324 18.78 17.06 3.34
CA THR A 324 19.80 17.84 4.06
C THR A 324 19.96 17.38 5.51
N LYS A 325 21.05 17.76 6.17
CA LYS A 325 21.25 17.52 7.62
C LYS A 325 20.18 18.23 8.47
N SER A 326 19.67 19.36 8.01
CA SER A 326 18.57 20.13 8.65
C SER A 326 17.17 19.56 8.37
N LYS A 327 17.08 18.36 7.78
CA LYS A 327 15.82 17.65 7.49
C LYS A 327 14.89 18.38 6.53
N TYR A 328 15.44 19.10 5.55
CA TYR A 328 14.75 19.50 4.34
C TYR A 328 15.05 18.47 3.26
N GLU A 329 14.05 18.04 2.54
CA GLU A 329 14.18 17.11 1.42
C GLU A 329 13.66 17.75 0.14
N PHE A 330 14.51 17.79 -0.89
CA PHE A 330 14.17 18.22 -2.25
C PHE A 330 13.88 16.99 -3.08
N ILE A 331 12.77 16.98 -3.79
CA ILE A 331 12.28 15.80 -4.52
C ILE A 331 11.96 16.19 -5.95
N GLY A 332 12.43 15.40 -6.92
CA GLY A 332 11.98 15.42 -8.31
C GLY A 332 11.39 14.05 -8.67
N ARG A 333 10.24 14.06 -9.35
CA ARG A 333 9.59 12.85 -9.86
C ARG A 333 9.15 13.03 -11.30
N PHE A 334 9.36 12.00 -12.10
CA PHE A 334 8.84 11.86 -13.44
C PHE A 334 8.10 10.54 -13.57
N SER A 335 6.89 10.58 -14.11
CA SER A 335 6.04 9.42 -14.33
C SER A 335 5.52 9.39 -15.75
N THR A 336 5.47 8.20 -16.36
CA THR A 336 4.80 7.98 -17.65
C THR A 336 3.77 6.87 -17.50
N GLN A 337 2.63 7.04 -18.16
CA GLN A 337 1.57 6.05 -18.19
C GLN A 337 1.08 5.89 -19.62
N LYS A 338 1.08 4.66 -20.12
CA LYS A 338 0.60 4.31 -21.46
C LYS A 338 -0.54 3.31 -21.38
N ALA A 339 -1.67 3.65 -21.99
CA ALA A 339 -2.77 2.74 -22.20
C ALA A 339 -2.39 1.67 -23.22
N HIS A 340 -2.94 0.45 -23.07
CA HIS A 340 -2.88 -0.56 -24.12
C HIS A 340 -3.80 -0.17 -25.27
N ARG A 341 -3.45 -0.60 -26.49
CA ARG A 341 -4.21 -0.29 -27.73
C ARG A 341 -5.72 -0.57 -27.62
N ASP A 342 -6.13 -1.56 -26.83
CA ASP A 342 -7.54 -1.95 -26.68
C ASP A 342 -8.36 -0.87 -25.96
N ILE A 343 -7.72 0.03 -25.22
CA ILE A 343 -8.38 1.09 -24.44
C ILE A 343 -7.84 2.49 -24.73
N GLU A 344 -6.90 2.65 -25.68
CA GLU A 344 -6.25 3.95 -25.94
C GLU A 344 -7.23 5.03 -26.44
N GLN A 345 -8.36 4.64 -27.02
CA GLN A 345 -9.44 5.56 -27.41
C GLN A 345 -10.26 6.06 -26.21
N LEU A 346 -10.22 5.36 -25.07
CA LEU A 346 -11.02 5.64 -23.88
C LEU A 346 -10.24 6.44 -22.82
N THR A 347 -8.91 6.48 -22.93
CA THR A 347 -8.08 7.11 -21.90
C THR A 347 -6.76 7.62 -22.49
N PRO A 348 -6.31 8.83 -22.13
CA PRO A 348 -5.07 9.38 -22.67
C PRO A 348 -3.82 8.70 -22.08
N ASN A 349 -2.74 8.76 -22.83
CA ASN A 349 -1.40 8.54 -22.29
C ASN A 349 -0.98 9.76 -21.47
N THR A 350 -0.36 9.54 -20.31
CA THR A 350 -0.02 10.62 -19.38
C THR A 350 1.48 10.69 -19.14
N LYS A 351 2.02 11.91 -19.07
CA LYS A 351 3.35 12.20 -18.50
C LYS A 351 3.17 13.18 -17.35
N GLU A 352 3.81 12.92 -16.23
CA GLU A 352 3.72 13.76 -15.03
C GLU A 352 5.11 14.14 -14.55
N TYR A 353 5.29 15.40 -14.21
CA TYR A 353 6.50 15.96 -13.62
C TYR A 353 6.13 16.60 -12.28
N SER A 354 6.82 16.19 -11.22
CA SER A 354 6.58 16.75 -9.88
C SER A 354 7.88 17.25 -9.28
N LEU A 355 7.81 18.40 -8.64
CA LEU A 355 8.86 18.96 -7.80
C LEU A 355 8.31 19.15 -6.40
N GLY A 356 9.05 18.76 -5.39
CA GLY A 356 8.59 18.84 -4.01
C GLY A 356 9.66 19.27 -3.03
N LEU A 357 9.19 19.89 -1.97
CA LEU A 357 9.98 20.23 -0.80
C LEU A 357 9.26 19.70 0.44
N THR A 358 9.92 18.86 1.21
CA THR A 358 9.40 18.33 2.48
C THR A 358 10.32 18.74 3.63
N LYS A 359 9.75 19.36 4.66
CA LYS A 359 10.42 19.62 5.94
C LYS A 359 9.94 18.61 6.97
N TYR A 360 10.86 17.82 7.50
CA TYR A 360 10.59 16.91 8.60
C TYR A 360 10.88 17.63 9.93
N ILE A 361 9.83 17.89 10.72
CA ILE A 361 9.91 18.55 12.02
C ILE A 361 10.20 17.50 13.10
N TRP A 362 9.40 16.44 13.09
CA TRP A 362 9.57 15.29 13.95
C TRP A 362 9.50 14.00 13.11
N ASP A 363 10.58 13.71 12.38
CA ASP A 363 10.70 12.60 11.46
C ASP A 363 9.45 12.47 10.55
N HIS A 364 8.84 11.28 10.46
CA HIS A 364 7.60 11.08 9.70
C HIS A 364 6.32 11.39 10.49
N ASN A 365 6.44 11.78 11.78
CA ASN A 365 5.27 12.07 12.62
C ASN A 365 4.73 13.48 12.38
N VAL A 366 5.61 14.46 12.21
CA VAL A 366 5.22 15.84 11.90
C VAL A 366 6.06 16.36 10.74
N LYS A 367 5.39 16.68 9.64
CA LYS A 367 6.06 17.21 8.45
C LYS A 367 5.18 18.18 7.66
N LEU A 368 5.84 19.10 6.97
CA LEU A 368 5.26 20.03 6.02
C LEU A 368 5.73 19.62 4.62
N GLN A 369 4.82 19.61 3.66
CA GLN A 369 5.11 19.22 2.29
C GLN A 369 4.54 20.27 1.34
N THR A 370 5.34 20.68 0.37
CA THR A 370 4.89 21.50 -0.77
C THR A 370 5.25 20.76 -2.05
N GLU A 371 4.35 20.74 -3.02
CA GLU A 371 4.52 20.03 -4.27
C GLU A 371 3.95 20.86 -5.42
N PHE A 372 4.73 21.04 -6.47
CA PHE A 372 4.27 21.49 -7.77
C PHE A 372 4.25 20.30 -8.72
N ASN A 373 3.19 20.18 -9.48
CA ASN A 373 2.99 19.13 -10.46
C ASN A 373 2.53 19.70 -11.79
N TYR A 374 3.04 19.15 -12.87
CA TYR A 374 2.57 19.40 -14.23
C TYR A 374 2.39 18.05 -14.95
N ASP A 375 1.22 17.86 -15.53
CA ASP A 375 0.93 16.67 -16.33
C ASP A 375 0.46 17.04 -17.74
N THR A 376 0.80 16.17 -18.70
CA THR A 376 0.33 16.23 -20.08
C THR A 376 -0.47 14.99 -20.40
N LEU A 377 -1.67 15.20 -20.95
CA LEU A 377 -2.59 14.15 -21.39
C LEU A 377 -2.58 14.11 -22.92
N ASN A 378 -2.10 13.02 -23.50
CA ASN A 378 -2.06 12.83 -24.96
C ASN A 378 -3.18 11.86 -25.36
N PHE A 379 -4.18 12.38 -26.03
CA PHE A 379 -5.36 11.64 -26.46
C PHE A 379 -5.11 10.91 -27.79
N TYR A 380 -5.91 9.88 -28.05
CA TYR A 380 -5.84 9.07 -29.28
C TYR A 380 -6.04 9.89 -30.58
N ASN A 381 -6.90 10.89 -30.54
CA ASN A 381 -7.17 11.81 -31.67
C ASN A 381 -6.03 12.79 -31.96
N GLY A 382 -4.94 12.74 -31.19
CA GLY A 382 -3.78 13.62 -31.34
C GLY A 382 -3.82 14.87 -30.47
N ASP A 383 -4.93 15.16 -29.79
CA ASP A 383 -5.02 16.29 -28.87
C ASP A 383 -4.10 16.10 -27.67
N THR A 384 -3.57 17.20 -27.17
CA THR A 384 -2.74 17.22 -25.96
C THR A 384 -3.29 18.28 -25.02
N LYS A 385 -3.49 17.92 -23.74
CA LYS A 385 -3.90 18.86 -22.69
C LYS A 385 -2.87 18.93 -21.58
N GLY A 386 -2.63 20.14 -21.05
CA GLY A 386 -1.73 20.38 -19.93
C GLY A 386 -2.48 20.81 -18.68
N ASN A 387 -2.20 20.16 -17.55
CA ASN A 387 -2.75 20.52 -16.26
C ASN A 387 -1.63 20.75 -15.26
N TRP A 388 -1.88 21.56 -14.26
CA TRP A 388 -0.92 21.74 -13.18
C TRP A 388 -1.62 21.98 -11.85
N TYR A 389 -0.93 21.62 -10.77
CA TYR A 389 -1.34 22.00 -9.43
C TYR A 389 -0.14 22.38 -8.55
N ILE A 390 -0.44 23.18 -7.54
CA ILE A 390 0.43 23.38 -6.39
C ILE A 390 -0.29 22.93 -5.14
N ARG A 391 0.41 22.17 -4.28
CA ARG A 391 -0.14 21.63 -3.03
C ARG A 391 0.69 22.03 -1.84
N PHE A 392 0.00 22.31 -0.76
CA PHE A 392 0.57 22.40 0.58
C PHE A 392 -0.12 21.40 1.49
N GLN A 393 0.65 20.61 2.24
CA GLN A 393 0.13 19.59 3.14
C GLN A 393 0.86 19.62 4.48
N ILE A 394 0.10 19.54 5.56
CA ILE A 394 0.58 19.30 6.91
C ILE A 394 0.21 17.89 7.30
N GLU A 395 1.19 17.14 7.82
CA GLU A 395 0.97 15.82 8.42
C GLU A 395 1.34 15.86 9.89
N VAL A 396 0.44 15.34 10.74
CA VAL A 396 0.63 15.16 12.17
C VAL A 396 0.18 13.76 12.56
N GLY A 397 1.00 13.05 13.32
CA GLY A 397 0.68 11.73 13.84
C GLY A 397 1.62 11.27 14.94
N ILE A 398 1.20 10.21 15.64
CA ILE A 398 2.00 9.48 16.63
C ILE A 398 1.88 7.98 16.44
#